data_8c4870c390b3b015806ff4462278ebb9
#
_entry.id   8c4870c390b3b015806ff4462278ebb9
#
_cell.length_a   1.000
_cell.length_b   1.000
_cell.length_c   1.000
_cell.angle_alpha   90.00
_cell.angle_beta   90.00
_cell.angle_gamma   90.00
#
_symmetry.space_group_name_H-M   'P 1'
#
loop_
_entity.id
_entity.type
_entity.pdbx_description
1 polymer ?
#
loop_
_entity_poly.entity_id
_entity_poly.type
_entity_poly.pdbx_seq_one_letter_code
_entity_poly.pdbx_strand_id
1 'polypeptide(L)'
;MGDLVEWYNEAEKSGKFTPVELAAMFHYRYIRIHPFEDGNGRIARLMANYILSRHDYPMIVVRSRKKNEYLEALHKTDLTVGAAPSLGAHSSKRDIQQFLTYFSNLFIEEVSYNISFLTERGENVWWFDGERVKFRSATTSQMLNLMYSNPDITIPCLSENIGINIASVNKQIKQLTTKGYIQRASNGNWRLIITPSI
;
A
#
# COMPACT_ATOMS: atom_id res chain seq x y z
N MET A 1 -15.82 -22.87 0.42
CA MET A 1 -15.91 -21.64 -0.44
C MET A 1 -17.34 -21.26 -0.73
N GLY A 2 -18.24 -22.20 -1.09
CA GLY A 2 -19.67 -21.91 -1.30
C GLY A 2 -20.28 -21.12 -0.15
N ASP A 3 -20.17 -21.63 1.06
CA ASP A 3 -20.71 -21.01 2.28
C ASP A 3 -20.18 -19.58 2.52
N LEU A 4 -18.92 -19.29 2.16
CA LEU A 4 -18.36 -17.93 2.27
C LEU A 4 -19.05 -16.97 1.30
N VAL A 5 -19.32 -17.41 0.07
CA VAL A 5 -20.00 -16.59 -0.94
C VAL A 5 -21.48 -16.38 -0.59
N GLU A 6 -22.14 -17.41 -0.11
CA GLU A 6 -23.55 -17.32 0.38
C GLU A 6 -23.62 -16.35 1.56
N TRP A 7 -22.77 -16.54 2.56
CA TRP A 7 -22.69 -15.62 3.69
C TRP A 7 -22.45 -14.16 3.24
N TYR A 8 -21.51 -13.94 2.30
CA TYR A 8 -21.23 -12.60 1.79
C TYR A 8 -22.49 -11.97 1.16
N ASN A 9 -23.18 -12.71 0.30
CA ASN A 9 -24.38 -12.21 -0.37
C ASN A 9 -25.50 -11.87 0.62
N GLU A 10 -25.68 -12.68 1.66
CA GLU A 10 -26.65 -12.44 2.72
C GLU A 10 -26.25 -11.24 3.59
N ALA A 11 -24.98 -11.18 3.97
CA ALA A 11 -24.43 -10.10 4.79
C ALA A 11 -24.53 -8.75 4.08
N GLU A 12 -24.19 -8.69 2.79
CA GLU A 12 -24.32 -7.49 1.96
C GLU A 12 -25.78 -7.03 1.88
N LYS A 13 -26.70 -7.93 1.55
CA LYS A 13 -28.15 -7.62 1.47
C LYS A 13 -28.75 -7.16 2.81
N SER A 14 -28.24 -7.68 3.91
CA SER A 14 -28.78 -7.38 5.25
C SER A 14 -28.50 -5.94 5.71
N GLY A 15 -27.48 -5.27 5.15
CA GLY A 15 -27.03 -3.95 5.58
C GLY A 15 -26.52 -3.87 7.03
N LYS A 16 -26.28 -5.04 7.68
CA LYS A 16 -25.82 -5.11 9.09
C LYS A 16 -24.36 -4.72 9.30
N PHE A 17 -23.57 -4.77 8.23
CA PHE A 17 -22.14 -4.51 8.26
C PHE A 17 -21.81 -3.31 7.39
N THR A 18 -20.88 -2.47 7.86
CA THR A 18 -20.29 -1.46 7.00
C THR A 18 -19.45 -2.13 5.90
N PRO A 19 -19.20 -1.46 4.75
CA PRO A 19 -18.35 -2.02 3.69
C PRO A 19 -16.95 -2.42 4.17
N VAL A 20 -16.38 -1.67 5.12
CA VAL A 20 -15.07 -1.99 5.72
C VAL A 20 -15.13 -3.25 6.57
N GLU A 21 -16.18 -3.41 7.37
CA GLU A 21 -16.39 -4.63 8.17
C GLU A 21 -16.62 -5.84 7.28
N LEU A 22 -17.44 -5.69 6.24
CA LEU A 22 -17.73 -6.76 5.29
C LEU A 22 -16.47 -7.23 4.56
N ALA A 23 -15.65 -6.28 4.09
CA ALA A 23 -14.37 -6.56 3.45
C ALA A 23 -13.38 -7.25 4.41
N ALA A 24 -13.27 -6.77 5.65
CA ALA A 24 -12.39 -7.38 6.66
C ALA A 24 -12.83 -8.81 7.02
N MET A 25 -14.13 -9.03 7.23
CA MET A 25 -14.69 -10.35 7.56
C MET A 25 -14.49 -11.34 6.40
N PHE A 26 -14.77 -10.91 5.17
CA PHE A 26 -14.54 -11.73 3.99
C PHE A 26 -13.07 -12.12 3.86
N HIS A 27 -12.18 -11.12 3.98
CA HIS A 27 -10.74 -11.31 3.91
C HIS A 27 -10.25 -12.34 4.93
N TYR A 28 -10.61 -12.18 6.21
CA TYR A 28 -10.18 -13.07 7.27
C TYR A 28 -10.69 -14.51 7.04
N ARG A 29 -11.98 -14.68 6.78
CA ARG A 29 -12.57 -15.99 6.52
C ARG A 29 -11.93 -16.69 5.32
N TYR A 30 -11.65 -15.94 4.25
CA TYR A 30 -10.98 -16.47 3.07
C TYR A 30 -9.57 -16.97 3.39
N ILE A 31 -8.79 -16.20 4.16
CA ILE A 31 -7.45 -16.62 4.61
C ILE A 31 -7.52 -17.90 5.44
N ARG A 32 -8.55 -18.08 6.26
CA ARG A 32 -8.72 -19.28 7.08
C ARG A 32 -9.15 -20.50 6.27
N ILE A 33 -9.95 -20.34 5.22
CA ILE A 33 -10.32 -21.41 4.28
C ILE A 33 -9.09 -21.87 3.48
N HIS A 34 -8.23 -20.94 3.08
CA HIS A 34 -6.96 -21.18 2.37
C HIS A 34 -7.09 -22.12 1.17
N PRO A 35 -7.94 -21.80 0.16
CA PRO A 35 -8.36 -22.76 -0.86
C PRO A 35 -7.30 -23.14 -1.89
N PHE A 36 -6.18 -22.44 -1.99
CA PHE A 36 -5.11 -22.63 -2.96
C PHE A 36 -3.78 -22.94 -2.27
N GLU A 37 -2.88 -23.60 -2.99
CA GLU A 37 -1.51 -23.83 -2.51
C GLU A 37 -0.69 -22.54 -2.36
N ASP A 38 -0.86 -21.57 -3.27
CA ASP A 38 -0.24 -20.24 -3.22
C ASP A 38 -1.22 -19.16 -3.67
N GLY A 39 -0.89 -17.90 -3.31
CA GLY A 39 -1.63 -16.73 -3.75
C GLY A 39 -2.82 -16.35 -2.86
N ASN A 40 -3.17 -17.12 -1.83
CA ASN A 40 -4.33 -16.85 -0.99
C ASN A 40 -4.34 -15.43 -0.40
N GLY A 41 -3.19 -14.96 0.09
CA GLY A 41 -3.08 -13.59 0.62
C GLY A 41 -3.29 -12.51 -0.45
N ARG A 42 -2.87 -12.75 -1.69
CA ARG A 42 -3.10 -11.82 -2.81
C ARG A 42 -4.58 -11.77 -3.18
N ILE A 43 -5.21 -12.92 -3.26
CA ILE A 43 -6.65 -13.03 -3.59
C ILE A 43 -7.49 -12.41 -2.46
N ALA A 44 -7.18 -12.69 -1.20
CA ALA A 44 -7.90 -12.11 -0.06
C ALA A 44 -7.91 -10.58 -0.10
N ARG A 45 -6.74 -9.95 -0.37
CA ARG A 45 -6.64 -8.48 -0.51
C ARG A 45 -7.36 -7.97 -1.75
N LEU A 46 -7.29 -8.69 -2.87
CA LEU A 46 -8.02 -8.34 -4.09
C LEU A 46 -9.53 -8.35 -3.86
N MET A 47 -10.05 -9.39 -3.21
CA MET A 47 -11.48 -9.50 -2.88
C MET A 47 -11.93 -8.44 -1.89
N ALA A 48 -11.11 -8.13 -0.87
CA ALA A 48 -11.41 -7.02 0.03
C ALA A 48 -11.52 -5.67 -0.71
N ASN A 49 -10.59 -5.40 -1.62
CA ASN A 49 -10.63 -4.20 -2.47
C ASN A 49 -11.82 -4.22 -3.45
N TYR A 50 -12.20 -5.37 -3.99
CA TYR A 50 -13.39 -5.51 -4.80
C TYR A 50 -14.65 -5.15 -4.00
N ILE A 51 -14.78 -5.64 -2.76
CA ILE A 51 -15.90 -5.32 -1.88
C ILE A 51 -15.93 -3.82 -1.58
N LEU A 52 -14.80 -3.21 -1.22
CA LEU A 52 -14.72 -1.77 -0.97
C LEU A 52 -15.13 -0.94 -2.20
N SER A 53 -14.61 -1.29 -3.39
CA SER A 53 -14.91 -0.57 -4.62
C SER A 53 -16.37 -0.64 -5.05
N ARG A 54 -17.07 -1.73 -4.74
CA ARG A 54 -18.52 -1.85 -5.00
C ARG A 54 -19.38 -0.87 -4.21
N HIS A 55 -18.82 -0.33 -3.12
CA HIS A 55 -19.46 0.64 -2.26
C HIS A 55 -18.85 2.04 -2.36
N ASP A 56 -18.13 2.33 -3.46
CA ASP A 56 -17.46 3.61 -3.72
C ASP A 56 -16.41 4.00 -2.66
N TYR A 57 -15.82 2.99 -2.00
CA TYR A 57 -14.72 3.18 -1.06
C TYR A 57 -13.37 3.03 -1.76
N PRO A 58 -12.34 3.79 -1.34
CA PRO A 58 -11.00 3.65 -1.89
C PRO A 58 -10.38 2.29 -1.55
N MET A 59 -9.49 1.82 -2.41
CA MET A 59 -8.73 0.60 -2.20
C MET A 59 -7.72 0.75 -1.07
N ILE A 60 -7.48 -0.34 -0.35
CA ILE A 60 -6.40 -0.44 0.65
C ILE A 60 -5.15 -1.08 0.07
N VAL A 61 -3.99 -0.70 0.60
CA VAL A 61 -2.69 -1.27 0.22
C VAL A 61 -1.93 -1.70 1.48
N VAL A 62 -1.65 -3.01 1.60
CA VAL A 62 -0.72 -3.50 2.62
C VAL A 62 0.70 -3.29 2.11
N ARG A 63 1.35 -2.22 2.56
CA ARG A 63 2.70 -1.83 2.13
C ARG A 63 3.75 -2.80 2.66
N SER A 64 4.83 -2.99 1.91
CA SER A 64 5.89 -3.97 2.24
C SER A 64 6.45 -3.79 3.66
N ARG A 65 6.65 -2.55 4.09
CA ARG A 65 7.16 -2.21 5.43
C ARG A 65 6.18 -2.55 6.56
N LYS A 66 4.86 -2.62 6.27
CA LYS A 66 3.79 -2.97 7.23
C LYS A 66 3.34 -4.42 7.13
N LYS A 67 4.04 -5.24 6.34
CA LYS A 67 3.69 -6.66 6.16
C LYS A 67 3.69 -7.42 7.49
N ASN A 68 4.62 -7.12 8.39
CA ASN A 68 4.70 -7.79 9.69
C ASN A 68 3.51 -7.45 10.57
N GLU A 69 3.05 -6.18 10.60
CA GLU A 69 1.86 -5.76 11.34
C GLU A 69 0.60 -6.49 10.86
N TYR A 70 0.48 -6.65 9.52
CA TYR A 70 -0.61 -7.41 8.90
C TYR A 70 -0.59 -8.88 9.34
N LEU A 71 0.56 -9.54 9.28
CA LEU A 71 0.70 -10.94 9.67
C LEU A 71 0.47 -11.13 11.18
N GLU A 72 0.93 -10.19 12.00
CA GLU A 72 0.71 -10.20 13.45
C GLU A 72 -0.78 -10.03 13.80
N ALA A 73 -1.50 -9.14 13.10
CA ALA A 73 -2.94 -8.98 13.29
C ALA A 73 -3.72 -10.26 12.96
N LEU A 74 -3.35 -10.95 11.88
CA LEU A 74 -3.92 -12.26 11.54
C LEU A 74 -3.61 -13.29 12.64
N HIS A 75 -2.34 -13.41 13.02
CA HIS A 75 -1.91 -14.39 14.03
C HIS A 75 -2.59 -14.18 15.39
N LYS A 76 -2.66 -12.94 15.88
CA LYS A 76 -3.36 -12.62 17.13
C LYS A 76 -4.85 -12.99 17.06
N THR A 77 -5.47 -12.78 15.92
CA THR A 77 -6.88 -13.15 15.70
C THR A 77 -7.04 -14.68 15.69
N ASP A 78 -6.10 -15.41 15.06
CA ASP A 78 -6.09 -16.87 15.03
C ASP A 78 -5.99 -17.48 16.43
N LEU A 79 -5.21 -16.87 17.32
CA LEU A 79 -5.13 -17.30 18.74
C LEU A 79 -6.47 -17.16 19.46
N THR A 80 -7.28 -16.17 19.12
CA THR A 80 -8.62 -15.95 19.70
C THR A 80 -9.66 -16.90 19.10
N VAL A 81 -9.64 -17.06 17.77
CA VAL A 81 -10.63 -17.87 17.03
C VAL A 81 -10.37 -19.36 17.18
N GLY A 82 -9.10 -19.75 17.39
CA GLY A 82 -8.67 -21.15 17.48
C GLY A 82 -8.06 -21.68 16.17
N ALA A 83 -7.29 -22.76 16.31
CA ALA A 83 -6.44 -23.28 15.23
C ALA A 83 -7.23 -23.91 14.06
N ALA A 84 -8.40 -24.50 14.33
CA ALA A 84 -9.16 -25.21 13.29
C ALA A 84 -9.61 -24.26 12.17
N PRO A 85 -9.33 -24.58 10.89
CA PRO A 85 -9.73 -23.74 9.76
C PRO A 85 -11.23 -23.46 9.70
N SER A 86 -12.06 -24.42 10.07
CA SER A 86 -13.53 -24.30 10.10
C SER A 86 -14.02 -23.22 11.07
N LEU A 87 -13.35 -23.03 12.21
CA LEU A 87 -13.68 -21.97 13.16
C LEU A 87 -13.46 -20.59 12.55
N GLY A 88 -12.33 -20.41 11.86
CA GLY A 88 -12.03 -19.16 11.17
C GLY A 88 -12.95 -18.88 9.98
N ALA A 89 -13.32 -19.92 9.22
CA ALA A 89 -14.22 -19.81 8.08
C ALA A 89 -15.64 -19.30 8.44
N HIS A 90 -16.07 -19.53 9.69
CA HIS A 90 -17.39 -19.12 10.20
C HIS A 90 -17.31 -18.08 11.33
N SER A 91 -16.12 -17.50 11.57
CA SER A 91 -15.90 -16.52 12.64
C SER A 91 -16.86 -15.32 12.55
N SER A 92 -17.37 -14.89 13.69
CA SER A 92 -18.21 -13.70 13.79
C SER A 92 -17.37 -12.41 13.81
N LYS A 93 -18.05 -11.28 13.67
CA LYS A 93 -17.40 -9.95 13.82
C LYS A 93 -16.69 -9.82 15.17
N ARG A 94 -17.29 -10.36 16.24
CA ARG A 94 -16.71 -10.32 17.58
C ARG A 94 -15.41 -11.13 17.68
N ASP A 95 -15.39 -12.30 17.05
CA ASP A 95 -14.23 -13.19 17.10
C ASP A 95 -13.01 -12.59 16.41
N ILE A 96 -13.22 -11.82 15.35
CA ILE A 96 -12.15 -11.21 14.55
C ILE A 96 -11.84 -9.74 14.92
N GLN A 97 -12.24 -9.30 16.10
CA GLN A 97 -12.14 -7.89 16.49
C GLN A 97 -10.72 -7.32 16.36
N GLN A 98 -9.68 -8.11 16.61
CA GLN A 98 -8.28 -7.67 16.48
C GLN A 98 -7.91 -7.40 15.02
N PHE A 99 -8.27 -8.31 14.11
CA PHE A 99 -8.03 -8.12 12.69
C PHE A 99 -8.90 -7.01 12.13
N LEU A 100 -10.14 -6.89 12.58
CA LEU A 100 -11.05 -5.82 12.17
C LEU A 100 -10.52 -4.43 12.56
N THR A 101 -9.96 -4.30 13.77
CA THR A 101 -9.32 -3.06 14.21
C THR A 101 -8.12 -2.70 13.34
N TYR A 102 -7.24 -3.68 13.06
CA TYR A 102 -6.13 -3.49 12.14
C TYR A 102 -6.60 -3.04 10.75
N PHE A 103 -7.58 -3.74 10.19
CA PHE A 103 -8.10 -3.47 8.85
C PHE A 103 -8.75 -2.08 8.75
N SER A 104 -9.50 -1.68 9.78
CA SER A 104 -10.11 -0.34 9.85
C SER A 104 -9.06 0.77 9.95
N ASN A 105 -8.00 0.56 10.73
CA ASN A 105 -6.89 1.51 10.81
C ASN A 105 -6.15 1.63 9.47
N LEU A 106 -5.89 0.49 8.81
CA LEU A 106 -5.30 0.48 7.47
C LEU A 106 -6.17 1.25 6.47
N PHE A 107 -7.49 1.08 6.53
CA PHE A 107 -8.43 1.81 5.67
C PHE A 107 -8.35 3.32 5.93
N ILE A 108 -8.39 3.76 7.20
CA ILE A 108 -8.29 5.17 7.58
C ILE A 108 -6.96 5.77 7.10
N GLU A 109 -5.86 5.05 7.23
CA GLU A 109 -4.54 5.49 6.74
C GLU A 109 -4.54 5.69 5.22
N GLU A 110 -5.10 4.76 4.46
CA GLU A 110 -5.16 4.87 3.00
C GLU A 110 -6.10 6.01 2.54
N VAL A 111 -7.23 6.21 3.21
CA VAL A 111 -8.10 7.37 2.94
C VAL A 111 -7.35 8.68 3.22
N SER A 112 -6.67 8.77 4.37
CA SER A 112 -5.90 9.96 4.74
C SER A 112 -4.76 10.22 3.74
N TYR A 113 -4.08 9.15 3.31
CA TYR A 113 -3.06 9.23 2.27
C TYR A 113 -3.63 9.79 0.95
N ASN A 114 -4.76 9.25 0.48
CA ASN A 114 -5.39 9.70 -0.76
C ASN A 114 -5.84 11.17 -0.67
N ILE A 115 -6.41 11.59 0.46
CA ILE A 115 -6.78 12.99 0.70
C ILE A 115 -5.53 13.88 0.65
N SER A 116 -4.49 13.52 1.39
CA SER A 116 -3.24 14.28 1.41
C SER A 116 -2.60 14.36 0.01
N PHE A 117 -2.60 13.24 -0.73
CA PHE A 117 -2.08 13.22 -2.10
C PHE A 117 -2.83 14.16 -3.03
N LEU A 118 -4.16 14.27 -2.88
CA LEU A 118 -4.99 15.14 -3.71
C LEU A 118 -4.94 16.62 -3.27
N THR A 119 -4.71 16.90 -1.99
CA THR A 119 -4.78 18.26 -1.43
C THR A 119 -3.43 18.92 -1.26
N GLU A 120 -2.39 18.13 -0.94
CA GLU A 120 -1.05 18.66 -0.70
C GLU A 120 -0.23 18.71 -2.01
N ARG A 121 -0.24 19.86 -2.66
CA ARG A 121 0.55 20.15 -3.87
C ARG A 121 1.75 21.03 -3.51
N GLY A 122 2.88 20.78 -4.17
CA GLY A 122 4.06 21.63 -4.03
C GLY A 122 5.28 21.05 -4.73
N GLU A 123 6.12 21.93 -5.29
CA GLU A 123 7.29 21.59 -6.11
C GLU A 123 8.31 20.65 -5.43
N ASN A 124 8.31 20.59 -4.09
CA ASN A 124 9.28 19.82 -3.30
C ASN A 124 8.63 18.66 -2.53
N VAL A 125 7.37 18.32 -2.84
CA VAL A 125 6.63 17.25 -2.18
C VAL A 125 6.59 16.02 -3.09
N TRP A 126 7.00 14.90 -2.51
CA TRP A 126 7.08 13.61 -3.18
C TRP A 126 6.43 12.54 -2.31
N TRP A 127 6.02 11.44 -2.91
CA TRP A 127 5.38 10.32 -2.21
C TRP A 127 6.20 9.04 -2.39
N PHE A 128 6.46 8.35 -1.29
CA PHE A 128 7.19 7.09 -1.27
C PHE A 128 6.52 6.11 -0.30
N ASP A 129 6.11 4.97 -0.82
CA ASP A 129 5.44 3.90 -0.05
C ASP A 129 4.30 4.42 0.85
N GLY A 130 3.50 5.36 0.33
CA GLY A 130 2.37 5.98 1.02
C GLY A 130 2.71 7.04 2.05
N GLU A 131 3.97 7.47 2.12
CA GLU A 131 4.38 8.58 2.99
C GLU A 131 4.83 9.78 2.18
N ARG A 132 4.53 10.94 2.73
CA ARG A 132 5.00 12.20 2.19
C ARG A 132 6.48 12.40 2.50
N VAL A 133 7.26 12.65 1.46
CA VAL A 133 8.68 12.99 1.55
C VAL A 133 8.85 14.44 1.11
N LYS A 134 9.37 15.29 2.00
CA LYS A 134 9.71 16.67 1.67
C LYS A 134 11.23 16.84 1.68
N PHE A 135 11.78 17.27 0.55
CA PHE A 135 13.20 17.56 0.46
C PHE A 135 13.48 19.00 0.92
N ARG A 136 14.50 19.14 1.79
CA ARG A 136 14.96 20.48 2.24
C ARG A 136 15.70 21.24 1.13
N SER A 137 16.34 20.51 0.23
CA SER A 137 17.13 21.07 -0.86
C SER A 137 16.29 21.14 -2.14
N ALA A 138 16.12 22.32 -2.68
CA ALA A 138 15.49 22.53 -3.98
C ALA A 138 16.22 21.78 -5.10
N THR A 139 17.55 21.67 -5.03
CA THR A 139 18.36 20.93 -6.02
C THR A 139 18.02 19.44 -6.09
N THR A 140 17.65 18.83 -4.95
CA THR A 140 17.22 17.41 -4.93
C THR A 140 15.89 17.23 -5.65
N SER A 141 14.92 18.12 -5.42
CA SER A 141 13.64 18.08 -6.13
C SER A 141 13.79 18.35 -7.62
N GLN A 142 14.60 19.34 -7.97
CA GLN A 142 14.92 19.64 -9.39
C GLN A 142 15.55 18.41 -10.08
N MET A 143 16.48 17.73 -9.42
CA MET A 143 17.11 16.52 -9.95
C MET A 143 16.08 15.39 -10.17
N LEU A 144 15.20 15.17 -9.22
CA LEU A 144 14.13 14.17 -9.34
C LEU A 144 13.14 14.53 -10.45
N ASN A 145 12.76 15.82 -10.59
CA ASN A 145 11.90 16.31 -11.66
C ASN A 145 12.53 16.09 -13.04
N LEU A 146 13.82 16.38 -13.19
CA LEU A 146 14.56 16.14 -14.43
C LEU A 146 14.62 14.64 -14.77
N MET A 147 14.90 13.77 -13.79
CA MET A 147 14.90 12.32 -13.98
C MET A 147 13.50 11.77 -14.29
N TYR A 148 12.45 12.37 -13.72
CA TYR A 148 11.07 11.98 -13.99
C TYR A 148 10.64 12.34 -15.41
N SER A 149 10.99 13.54 -15.86
CA SER A 149 10.66 14.02 -17.22
C SER A 149 11.54 13.41 -18.30
N ASN A 150 12.77 13.05 -17.96
CA ASN A 150 13.77 12.47 -18.88
C ASN A 150 14.52 11.32 -18.20
N PRO A 151 13.98 10.07 -18.27
CA PRO A 151 14.57 8.93 -17.58
C PRO A 151 15.96 8.52 -18.06
N ASP A 152 16.40 8.93 -19.24
CA ASP A 152 17.73 8.64 -19.81
C ASP A 152 18.76 9.75 -19.55
N ILE A 153 18.37 10.80 -18.81
CA ILE A 153 19.25 11.95 -18.50
C ILE A 153 20.56 11.49 -17.88
N THR A 154 21.67 12.02 -18.40
CA THR A 154 23.03 11.70 -17.93
C THR A 154 23.43 12.55 -16.73
N ILE A 155 24.42 12.07 -15.96
CA ILE A 155 24.95 12.81 -14.81
C ILE A 155 25.55 14.17 -15.21
N PRO A 156 26.31 14.30 -16.31
CA PRO A 156 26.74 15.60 -16.77
C PRO A 156 25.59 16.56 -17.09
N CYS A 157 24.54 16.10 -17.76
CA CYS A 157 23.35 16.92 -18.04
C CYS A 157 22.63 17.33 -16.77
N LEU A 158 22.53 16.46 -15.77
CA LEU A 158 21.97 16.82 -14.46
C LEU A 158 22.80 17.92 -13.78
N SER A 159 24.14 17.79 -13.80
CA SER A 159 25.07 18.76 -13.25
C SER A 159 24.89 20.14 -13.89
N GLU A 160 24.79 20.19 -15.20
CA GLU A 160 24.62 21.42 -15.98
C GLU A 160 23.25 22.06 -15.72
N ASN A 161 22.16 21.31 -15.82
CA ASN A 161 20.80 21.83 -15.64
C ASN A 161 20.52 22.34 -14.22
N ILE A 162 21.13 21.71 -13.20
CA ILE A 162 20.92 22.09 -11.80
C ILE A 162 21.92 23.16 -11.34
N GLY A 163 23.05 23.32 -12.04
CA GLY A 163 24.11 24.24 -11.68
C GLY A 163 24.97 23.78 -10.51
N ILE A 164 25.13 22.47 -10.29
CA ILE A 164 25.98 21.91 -9.24
C ILE A 164 27.03 20.96 -9.85
N ASN A 165 28.16 20.79 -9.18
CA ASN A 165 29.22 19.92 -9.70
C ASN A 165 28.84 18.43 -9.70
N ILE A 166 29.47 17.64 -10.59
CA ILE A 166 29.23 16.20 -10.77
C ILE A 166 29.39 15.43 -9.46
N ALA A 167 30.35 15.79 -8.61
CA ALA A 167 30.57 15.12 -7.32
C ALA A 167 29.34 15.27 -6.39
N SER A 168 28.73 16.46 -6.38
CA SER A 168 27.51 16.74 -5.63
C SER A 168 26.31 15.97 -6.18
N VAL A 169 26.17 15.87 -7.51
CA VAL A 169 25.13 15.05 -8.16
C VAL A 169 25.28 13.59 -7.75
N ASN A 170 26.50 13.04 -7.85
CA ASN A 170 26.77 11.65 -7.48
C ASN A 170 26.48 11.37 -5.99
N LYS A 171 26.82 12.33 -5.09
CA LYS A 171 26.49 12.22 -3.67
C LYS A 171 24.98 12.14 -3.43
N GLN A 172 24.20 13.00 -4.10
CA GLN A 172 22.74 12.98 -3.99
C GLN A 172 22.13 11.72 -4.58
N ILE A 173 22.59 11.27 -5.76
CA ILE A 173 22.18 10.01 -6.38
C ILE A 173 22.41 8.85 -5.41
N LYS A 174 23.60 8.74 -4.82
CA LYS A 174 23.91 7.70 -3.83
C LYS A 174 22.95 7.72 -2.65
N GLN A 175 22.65 8.91 -2.11
CA GLN A 175 21.70 9.06 -0.99
C GLN A 175 20.28 8.63 -1.38
N LEU A 176 19.80 9.04 -2.56
CA LEU A 176 18.46 8.67 -3.05
C LEU A 176 18.34 7.18 -3.35
N THR A 177 19.39 6.57 -3.91
CA THR A 177 19.44 5.13 -4.16
C THR A 177 19.47 4.34 -2.84
N THR A 178 20.28 4.77 -1.86
CA THR A 178 20.33 4.13 -0.53
C THR A 178 18.99 4.17 0.19
N LYS A 179 18.19 5.24 -0.02
CA LYS A 179 16.83 5.37 0.53
C LYS A 179 15.77 4.62 -0.30
N GLY A 180 16.14 4.01 -1.42
CA GLY A 180 15.23 3.30 -2.30
C GLY A 180 14.31 4.20 -3.13
N TYR A 181 14.59 5.51 -3.21
CA TYR A 181 13.76 6.45 -3.96
C TYR A 181 13.97 6.38 -5.47
N ILE A 182 15.17 6.03 -5.90
CA ILE A 182 15.54 5.86 -7.31
C ILE A 182 16.39 4.59 -7.50
N GLN A 183 16.37 4.05 -8.70
CA GLN A 183 17.24 2.94 -9.12
C GLN A 183 17.61 3.06 -10.59
N ARG A 184 18.66 2.37 -11.01
CA ARG A 184 18.97 2.17 -12.43
C ARG A 184 18.22 0.95 -12.94
N ALA A 185 17.50 1.10 -14.03
CA ALA A 185 16.91 -0.01 -14.76
C ALA A 185 17.96 -0.76 -15.59
N SER A 186 17.64 -1.98 -16.04
CA SER A 186 18.53 -2.81 -16.86
C SER A 186 18.97 -2.16 -18.18
N ASN A 187 18.13 -1.27 -18.72
CA ASN A 187 18.43 -0.47 -19.92
C ASN A 187 19.28 0.80 -19.63
N GLY A 188 19.72 0.98 -18.39
CA GLY A 188 20.53 2.13 -17.97
C GLY A 188 19.72 3.39 -17.60
N ASN A 189 18.41 3.39 -17.79
CA ASN A 189 17.56 4.53 -17.46
C ASN A 189 17.34 4.69 -15.95
N TRP A 190 16.98 5.90 -15.51
CA TRP A 190 16.54 6.15 -14.15
C TRP A 190 15.10 5.66 -13.98
N ARG A 191 14.89 4.88 -12.95
CA ARG A 191 13.55 4.50 -12.50
C ARG A 191 13.30 5.13 -11.14
N LEU A 192 12.34 6.04 -11.08
CA LEU A 192 11.88 6.63 -9.83
C LEU A 192 10.87 5.68 -9.17
N ILE A 193 11.10 5.39 -7.90
CA ILE A 193 10.17 4.67 -7.02
C ILE A 193 9.33 5.67 -6.22
N ILE A 194 9.87 6.88 -6.05
CA ILE A 194 9.19 8.04 -5.49
C ILE A 194 8.39 8.77 -6.58
N THR A 195 7.20 9.24 -6.26
CA THR A 195 6.31 9.95 -7.19
C THR A 195 6.15 11.42 -6.80
N PRO A 196 6.13 12.35 -7.77
CA PRO A 196 5.87 13.76 -7.47
C PRO A 196 4.44 13.96 -6.96
N SER A 197 4.24 14.99 -6.14
CA SER A 197 2.91 15.53 -5.85
C SER A 197 2.49 16.36 -7.06
N ILE A 198 1.51 15.88 -7.81
CA ILE A 198 0.99 16.51 -9.03
C ILE A 198 0.13 17.72 -8.68
#